data_b1fa42d880cc997143a003716b103a5d
#
_entry.id   b1fa42d880cc997143a003716b103a5d
#
_cell.length_a   1.000
_cell.length_b   1.000
_cell.length_c   1.000
_cell.angle_alpha   90.00
_cell.angle_beta   90.00
_cell.angle_gamma   90.00
#
_symmetry.space_group_name_H-M   'P 1'
#
loop_
_entity.id
_entity.type
_entity.pdbx_description
1 polymer ?
#
loop_
_entity_poly.entity_id
_entity_poly.type
_entity_poly.pdbx_seq_one_letter_code
_entity_poly.pdbx_strand_id
1 'polypeptide(L)'
;MSYDREKIENLVKTPKGIFCPHFDFCKYRFVYYGFSGLLLGIALIVTLVLGVQLDIQFTGGTIATYSYTGEISEADFQAAVEEITGYDVEVTGAEDLMSGSASFTVNFPSDVAMDVEEQTALSDALQERFPDNALETSSVNAVSATMGFDFLLKCLVAVGFAAVIMVVYIALRFRKIGGWSAGVFAMLALVHDLCMVYATFAIFRMPLDDNFVAILLVILGYSVNDTIVIYDRVRENERLYGSQLTPSELVNLSINQSFTRAIHSNVRTSGSMIIVCVAA
;
A
#
# COMPACT_ATOMS: atom_id res chain seq x y z
N MET A 1 10.30 -46.26 -4.85
CA MET A 1 11.44 -45.81 -5.69
C MET A 1 12.42 -45.11 -4.75
N SER A 2 13.54 -45.77 -4.43
CA SER A 2 14.63 -45.16 -3.66
C SER A 2 15.36 -44.18 -4.59
N TYR A 3 15.08 -42.90 -4.44
CA TYR A 3 15.87 -41.87 -5.10
C TYR A 3 17.25 -41.84 -4.40
N ASP A 4 18.31 -41.88 -5.17
CA ASP A 4 19.70 -41.91 -4.70
C ASP A 4 19.97 -40.59 -3.91
N ARG A 5 20.44 -40.69 -2.66
CA ARG A 5 20.65 -39.57 -1.75
C ARG A 5 21.58 -38.51 -2.35
N GLU A 6 22.57 -38.96 -3.14
CA GLU A 6 23.49 -38.10 -3.88
C GLU A 6 22.78 -37.24 -4.96
N LYS A 7 21.74 -37.78 -5.57
CA LYS A 7 20.94 -37.09 -6.59
C LYS A 7 20.05 -36.02 -5.95
N ILE A 8 19.59 -36.26 -4.71
CA ILE A 8 18.79 -35.29 -3.92
C ILE A 8 19.68 -34.19 -3.40
N GLU A 9 20.87 -34.50 -2.86
CA GLU A 9 21.87 -33.51 -2.46
C GLU A 9 22.26 -32.59 -3.63
N ASN A 10 22.41 -33.15 -4.82
CA ASN A 10 22.70 -32.39 -6.04
C ASN A 10 21.50 -31.53 -6.48
N LEU A 11 20.27 -32.00 -6.33
CA LEU A 11 19.04 -31.18 -6.56
C LEU A 11 18.90 -30.04 -5.56
N VAL A 12 19.28 -30.27 -4.30
CA VAL A 12 19.31 -29.24 -3.26
C VAL A 12 20.43 -28.23 -3.52
N LYS A 13 21.59 -28.69 -4.05
CA LYS A 13 22.77 -27.86 -4.32
C LYS A 13 22.72 -27.11 -5.68
N THR A 14 22.00 -27.62 -6.66
CA THR A 14 21.93 -27.02 -8.00
C THR A 14 20.48 -26.92 -8.49
N PRO A 15 19.69 -25.94 -8.03
CA PRO A 15 18.40 -25.68 -8.63
C PRO A 15 18.59 -25.19 -10.08
N LYS A 16 17.90 -25.82 -11.03
CA LYS A 16 17.93 -25.42 -12.44
C LYS A 16 17.08 -24.16 -12.63
N GLY A 17 17.73 -22.99 -12.71
CA GLY A 17 17.08 -21.73 -13.04
C GLY A 17 18.09 -20.59 -13.19
N ILE A 18 17.83 -19.66 -14.10
CA ILE A 18 18.73 -18.55 -14.45
C ILE A 18 18.95 -17.59 -13.28
N PHE A 19 18.04 -17.56 -12.30
CA PHE A 19 18.05 -16.69 -11.13
C PHE A 19 17.84 -17.44 -9.80
N CYS A 20 18.38 -18.67 -9.67
CA CYS A 20 18.33 -19.38 -8.40
C CYS A 20 19.69 -19.33 -7.69
N PRO A 21 19.95 -18.31 -6.87
CA PRO A 21 21.00 -18.45 -5.87
C PRO A 21 20.55 -19.55 -4.92
N HIS A 22 21.44 -20.50 -4.65
CA HIS A 22 21.22 -21.50 -3.60
C HIS A 22 21.26 -20.80 -2.24
N PHE A 23 20.11 -20.26 -1.84
CA PHE A 23 20.01 -19.42 -0.63
C PHE A 23 19.29 -20.21 0.46
N ASP A 24 19.86 -20.18 1.66
CA ASP A 24 19.27 -20.86 2.82
C ASP A 24 18.33 -19.90 3.58
N PHE A 25 17.09 -19.81 3.09
CA PHE A 25 16.05 -18.95 3.67
C PHE A 25 15.72 -19.30 5.11
N CYS A 26 15.73 -20.59 5.44
CA CYS A 26 15.43 -21.06 6.79
C CYS A 26 16.49 -20.63 7.82
N LYS A 27 17.76 -20.59 7.42
CA LYS A 27 18.88 -20.15 8.25
C LYS A 27 18.78 -18.68 8.61
N TYR A 28 18.41 -17.84 7.65
CA TYR A 28 18.35 -16.38 7.83
C TYR A 28 16.99 -15.86 8.30
N ARG A 29 16.07 -16.73 8.73
CA ARG A 29 14.69 -16.35 9.14
C ARG A 29 14.66 -15.24 10.19
N PHE A 30 15.57 -15.22 11.17
CA PHE A 30 15.60 -14.20 12.20
C PHE A 30 16.04 -12.83 11.68
N VAL A 31 16.83 -12.78 10.61
CA VAL A 31 17.19 -11.51 9.93
C VAL A 31 15.95 -10.90 9.27
N TYR A 32 15.14 -11.71 8.60
CA TYR A 32 13.89 -11.23 7.98
C TYR A 32 12.90 -10.75 9.01
N TYR A 33 12.71 -11.53 10.11
CA TYR A 33 11.83 -11.12 11.20
C TYR A 33 12.32 -9.85 11.89
N GLY A 34 13.63 -9.69 12.08
CA GLY A 34 14.23 -8.49 12.67
C GLY A 34 14.03 -7.26 11.78
N PHE A 35 14.28 -7.39 10.48
CA PHE A 35 14.07 -6.30 9.53
C PHE A 35 12.60 -5.88 9.44
N SER A 36 11.71 -6.84 9.30
CA SER A 36 10.27 -6.59 9.27
C SER A 36 9.76 -5.97 10.57
N GLY A 37 10.19 -6.52 11.72
CA GLY A 37 9.84 -5.99 13.04
C GLY A 37 10.36 -4.57 13.27
N LEU A 38 11.54 -4.25 12.74
CA LEU A 38 12.09 -2.88 12.77
C LEU A 38 11.21 -1.90 12.00
N LEU A 39 10.82 -2.25 10.76
CA LEU A 39 9.96 -1.39 9.94
C LEU A 39 8.58 -1.16 10.57
N LEU A 40 7.96 -2.24 11.06
CA LEU A 40 6.68 -2.14 11.76
C LEU A 40 6.80 -1.35 13.08
N GLY A 41 7.93 -1.49 13.79
CA GLY A 41 8.22 -0.71 14.99
C GLY A 41 8.37 0.78 14.69
N ILE A 42 9.08 1.15 13.63
CA ILE A 42 9.20 2.54 13.17
C ILE A 42 7.81 3.09 12.80
N ALA A 43 7.02 2.35 12.02
CA ALA A 43 5.68 2.75 11.64
C ALA A 43 4.78 2.98 12.85
N LEU A 44 4.86 2.09 13.85
CA LEU A 44 4.10 2.24 15.09
C LEU A 44 4.51 3.51 15.85
N ILE A 45 5.82 3.79 15.97
CA ILE A 45 6.32 5.01 16.62
C ILE A 45 5.83 6.25 15.86
N VAL A 46 5.96 6.27 14.54
CA VAL A 46 5.48 7.39 13.70
C VAL A 46 3.98 7.60 13.91
N THR A 47 3.20 6.52 13.90
CA THR A 47 1.75 6.59 14.13
C THR A 47 1.39 7.13 15.52
N LEU A 48 2.12 6.73 16.57
CA LEU A 48 1.85 7.16 17.94
C LEU A 48 2.29 8.62 18.20
N VAL A 49 3.38 9.06 17.56
CA VAL A 49 3.94 10.40 17.78
C VAL A 49 3.29 11.45 16.88
N LEU A 50 3.10 11.11 15.61
CA LEU A 50 2.63 12.05 14.58
C LEU A 50 1.17 11.84 14.15
N GLY A 51 0.51 10.80 14.67
CA GLY A 51 -0.84 10.42 14.28
C GLY A 51 -0.94 9.80 12.88
N VAL A 52 -2.15 9.40 12.51
CA VAL A 52 -2.50 8.88 11.19
C VAL A 52 -3.03 10.03 10.34
N GLN A 53 -2.53 10.19 9.13
CA GLN A 53 -3.08 11.13 8.17
C GLN A 53 -4.20 10.44 7.38
N LEU A 54 -5.43 10.85 7.62
CA LEU A 54 -6.59 10.41 6.84
C LEU A 54 -6.92 11.49 5.82
N ASP A 55 -7.22 11.06 4.60
CA ASP A 55 -7.71 11.95 3.55
C ASP A 55 -9.12 12.46 3.85
N ILE A 56 -9.52 13.59 3.24
CA ILE A 56 -10.87 14.16 3.38
C ILE A 56 -11.97 13.22 2.93
N GLN A 57 -11.66 12.29 2.05
CA GLN A 57 -12.60 11.25 1.64
C GLN A 57 -13.11 10.40 2.82
N PHE A 58 -12.32 10.31 3.89
CA PHE A 58 -12.66 9.54 5.10
C PHE A 58 -13.05 10.43 6.29
N THR A 59 -12.47 11.63 6.37
CA THR A 59 -12.73 12.56 7.48
C THR A 59 -13.81 13.57 7.17
N GLY A 60 -14.07 13.85 5.91
CA GLY A 60 -14.77 15.04 5.45
C GLY A 60 -13.81 16.24 5.36
N GLY A 61 -14.33 17.36 4.88
CA GLY A 61 -13.59 18.59 4.67
C GLY A 61 -13.63 19.06 3.22
N THR A 62 -12.91 20.14 2.93
CA THR A 62 -12.77 20.67 1.58
C THR A 62 -11.29 20.81 1.25
N ILE A 63 -10.90 20.34 0.08
CA ILE A 63 -9.58 20.61 -0.53
C ILE A 63 -9.82 21.41 -1.80
N ALA A 64 -9.24 22.61 -1.88
CA ALA A 64 -9.28 23.45 -3.07
C ALA A 64 -7.86 23.64 -3.61
N THR A 65 -7.67 23.41 -4.90
CA THR A 65 -6.39 23.64 -5.58
C THR A 65 -6.52 24.79 -6.54
N TYR A 66 -5.64 25.77 -6.37
CA TYR A 66 -5.58 26.98 -7.18
C TYR A 66 -4.25 26.99 -7.95
N SER A 67 -4.30 27.15 -9.27
CA SER A 67 -3.13 27.43 -10.09
C SER A 67 -2.92 28.93 -10.18
N TYR A 68 -1.67 29.37 -10.21
CA TYR A 68 -1.33 30.78 -10.27
C TYR A 68 -0.06 31.00 -11.10
N THR A 69 0.14 32.23 -11.54
CA THR A 69 1.35 32.68 -12.24
C THR A 69 2.03 33.78 -11.45
N GLY A 70 3.36 33.86 -11.52
CA GLY A 70 4.14 34.85 -10.76
C GLY A 70 4.53 34.33 -9.37
N GLU A 71 4.93 35.23 -8.48
CA GLU A 71 5.37 34.91 -7.13
C GLU A 71 4.30 35.31 -6.12
N ILE A 72 3.75 34.34 -5.38
CA ILE A 72 2.91 34.55 -4.20
C ILE A 72 3.55 33.79 -3.05
N SER A 73 3.67 34.43 -1.88
CA SER A 73 4.10 33.73 -0.68
C SER A 73 2.98 32.84 -0.16
N GLU A 74 3.33 31.61 0.23
CA GLU A 74 2.40 30.64 0.84
C GLU A 74 1.70 31.23 2.09
N ALA A 75 2.45 31.97 2.92
CA ALA A 75 1.93 32.62 4.12
C ALA A 75 0.94 33.76 3.79
N ASP A 76 1.20 34.54 2.73
CA ASP A 76 0.28 35.61 2.32
C ASP A 76 -1.01 35.04 1.72
N PHE A 77 -0.89 33.96 0.97
CA PHE A 77 -2.03 33.26 0.39
C PHE A 77 -2.90 32.63 1.49
N GLN A 78 -2.26 31.96 2.47
CA GLN A 78 -2.95 31.38 3.62
C GLN A 78 -3.69 32.45 4.42
N ALA A 79 -3.02 33.57 4.75
CA ALA A 79 -3.65 34.65 5.49
C ALA A 79 -4.87 35.26 4.75
N ALA A 80 -4.79 35.37 3.41
CA ALA A 80 -5.91 35.84 2.61
C ALA A 80 -7.09 34.86 2.64
N VAL A 81 -6.86 33.55 2.55
CA VAL A 81 -7.94 32.55 2.66
C VAL A 81 -8.57 32.57 4.04
N GLU A 82 -7.78 32.64 5.11
CA GLU A 82 -8.27 32.71 6.48
C GLU A 82 -9.08 34.01 6.74
N GLU A 83 -8.65 35.14 6.18
CA GLU A 83 -9.38 36.42 6.28
C GLU A 83 -10.73 36.36 5.58
N ILE A 84 -10.80 35.73 4.39
CA ILE A 84 -12.03 35.64 3.60
C ILE A 84 -13.02 34.63 4.20
N THR A 85 -12.52 33.47 4.62
CA THR A 85 -13.39 32.36 5.04
C THR A 85 -13.65 32.32 6.53
N GLY A 86 -12.76 32.88 7.34
CA GLY A 86 -12.80 32.79 8.81
C GLY A 86 -12.40 31.42 9.37
N TYR A 87 -11.92 30.51 8.54
CA TYR A 87 -11.46 29.18 8.94
C TYR A 87 -9.94 29.13 9.02
N ASP A 88 -9.40 28.36 9.96
CA ASP A 88 -7.98 28.03 10.03
C ASP A 88 -7.69 26.97 8.96
N VAL A 89 -6.83 27.29 7.99
CA VAL A 89 -6.54 26.45 6.84
C VAL A 89 -5.06 26.13 6.74
N GLU A 90 -4.74 24.98 6.20
CA GLU A 90 -3.37 24.60 5.84
C GLU A 90 -3.18 24.77 4.33
N VAL A 91 -2.22 25.60 3.94
CA VAL A 91 -1.86 25.81 2.54
C VAL A 91 -0.56 25.11 2.24
N THR A 92 -0.47 24.42 1.11
CA THR A 92 0.75 23.76 0.62
C THR A 92 1.00 24.19 -0.81
N GLY A 93 2.17 24.77 -1.07
CA GLY A 93 2.63 25.12 -2.42
C GLY A 93 3.22 23.93 -3.14
N ALA A 94 2.90 23.75 -4.41
CA ALA A 94 3.49 22.79 -5.31
C ALA A 94 3.85 23.42 -6.65
N GLU A 95 5.00 23.07 -7.19
CA GLU A 95 5.41 23.40 -8.56
C GLU A 95 5.36 22.14 -9.42
N ASP A 96 4.62 22.19 -10.51
CA ASP A 96 4.66 21.13 -11.49
C ASP A 96 5.93 21.24 -12.33
N LEU A 97 6.82 20.28 -12.17
CA LEU A 97 8.11 20.20 -12.87
C LEU A 97 7.96 20.03 -14.40
N MET A 98 6.79 19.62 -14.89
CA MET A 98 6.57 19.40 -16.33
C MET A 98 5.94 20.60 -17.01
N SER A 99 5.01 21.27 -16.37
CA SER A 99 4.31 22.46 -16.93
C SER A 99 4.92 23.79 -16.47
N GLY A 100 5.70 23.78 -15.37
CA GLY A 100 6.23 24.99 -14.75
C GLY A 100 5.15 25.86 -14.11
N SER A 101 3.92 25.34 -13.94
CA SER A 101 2.84 26.02 -13.26
C SER A 101 2.95 25.80 -11.74
N ALA A 102 2.83 26.89 -10.99
CA ALA A 102 2.74 26.84 -9.54
C ALA A 102 1.28 26.67 -9.10
N SER A 103 1.07 25.94 -8.04
CA SER A 103 -0.28 25.73 -7.46
C SER A 103 -0.24 25.76 -5.96
N PHE A 104 -1.33 26.26 -5.35
CA PHE A 104 -1.60 26.12 -3.93
C PHE A 104 -2.73 25.14 -3.69
N THR A 105 -2.52 24.22 -2.76
CA THR A 105 -3.55 23.34 -2.23
C THR A 105 -3.96 23.84 -0.85
N VAL A 106 -5.22 24.18 -0.68
CA VAL A 106 -5.82 24.65 0.56
C VAL A 106 -6.62 23.53 1.18
N ASN A 107 -6.27 23.14 2.40
CA ASN A 107 -6.96 22.13 3.18
C ASN A 107 -7.81 22.81 4.25
N PHE A 108 -9.13 22.70 4.15
CA PHE A 108 -10.07 23.18 5.15
C PHE A 108 -10.31 22.13 6.25
N PRO A 109 -10.73 22.56 7.46
CA PRO A 109 -11.09 21.64 8.53
C PRO A 109 -12.13 20.59 8.11
N SER A 110 -12.09 19.44 8.76
CA SER A 110 -12.91 18.27 8.42
C SER A 110 -14.43 18.47 8.57
N ASP A 111 -14.84 19.47 9.36
CA ASP A 111 -16.23 19.87 9.57
C ASP A 111 -16.73 20.89 8.54
N VAL A 112 -15.84 21.42 7.69
CA VAL A 112 -16.14 22.43 6.68
C VAL A 112 -16.26 21.77 5.30
N ALA A 113 -17.48 21.50 4.87
CA ALA A 113 -17.79 21.07 3.51
C ALA A 113 -18.42 22.24 2.76
N MET A 114 -17.61 22.97 2.00
CA MET A 114 -18.05 24.15 1.26
C MET A 114 -19.01 23.75 0.13
N ASP A 115 -20.12 24.46 0.01
CA ASP A 115 -21.02 24.32 -1.11
C ASP A 115 -20.49 25.07 -2.36
N VAL A 116 -21.17 24.90 -3.50
CA VAL A 116 -20.72 25.48 -4.78
C VAL A 116 -20.75 27.03 -4.73
N GLU A 117 -21.67 27.62 -3.98
CA GLU A 117 -21.80 29.08 -3.87
C GLU A 117 -20.63 29.64 -3.04
N GLU A 118 -20.29 29.01 -1.92
CA GLU A 118 -19.15 29.35 -1.08
C GLU A 118 -17.81 29.21 -1.82
N GLN A 119 -17.66 28.12 -2.60
CA GLN A 119 -16.47 27.88 -3.42
C GLN A 119 -16.28 28.97 -4.48
N THR A 120 -17.38 29.38 -5.14
CA THR A 120 -17.36 30.43 -6.16
C THR A 120 -17.03 31.78 -5.53
N ALA A 121 -17.66 32.11 -4.41
CA ALA A 121 -17.41 33.36 -3.68
C ALA A 121 -15.96 33.47 -3.21
N LEU A 122 -15.37 32.35 -2.71
CA LEU A 122 -13.97 32.31 -2.33
C LEU A 122 -13.05 32.53 -3.53
N SER A 123 -13.33 31.85 -4.66
CA SER A 123 -12.55 31.99 -5.89
C SER A 123 -12.55 33.43 -6.40
N ASP A 124 -13.72 34.07 -6.44
CA ASP A 124 -13.89 35.46 -6.91
C ASP A 124 -13.14 36.43 -5.97
N ALA A 125 -13.26 36.26 -4.64
CA ALA A 125 -12.57 37.09 -3.67
C ALA A 125 -11.03 36.94 -3.75
N LEU A 126 -10.53 35.72 -3.98
CA LEU A 126 -9.10 35.47 -4.17
C LEU A 126 -8.57 36.09 -5.46
N GLN A 127 -9.34 36.03 -6.57
CA GLN A 127 -8.98 36.71 -7.83
C GLN A 127 -8.95 38.23 -7.68
N GLU A 128 -9.86 38.80 -6.90
CA GLU A 128 -9.87 40.21 -6.57
C GLU A 128 -8.68 40.64 -5.71
N ARG A 129 -8.23 39.75 -4.81
CA ARG A 129 -7.09 39.99 -3.92
C ARG A 129 -5.73 39.89 -4.62
N PHE A 130 -5.63 38.99 -5.64
CA PHE A 130 -4.41 38.70 -6.39
C PHE A 130 -4.61 38.90 -7.91
N PRO A 131 -4.92 40.12 -8.37
CA PRO A 131 -5.32 40.36 -9.76
C PRO A 131 -4.17 40.14 -10.77
N ASP A 132 -2.91 40.30 -10.33
CA ASP A 132 -1.72 40.18 -11.17
C ASP A 132 -1.24 38.72 -11.36
N ASN A 133 -1.82 37.78 -10.60
CA ASN A 133 -1.32 36.41 -10.53
C ASN A 133 -2.16 35.41 -11.32
N ALA A 134 -3.15 35.86 -12.11
CA ALA A 134 -4.03 35.02 -12.94
C ALA A 134 -4.48 33.73 -12.19
N LEU A 135 -4.99 33.92 -11.00
CA LEU A 135 -5.38 32.81 -10.11
C LEU A 135 -6.60 32.09 -10.69
N GLU A 136 -6.48 30.80 -10.93
CA GLU A 136 -7.56 29.96 -11.45
C GLU A 136 -7.81 28.77 -10.51
N THR A 137 -9.08 28.46 -10.28
CA THR A 137 -9.46 27.26 -9.52
C THR A 137 -9.25 26.04 -10.40
N SER A 138 -8.29 25.22 -10.03
CA SER A 138 -7.94 23.98 -10.78
C SER A 138 -8.86 22.83 -10.40
N SER A 139 -9.09 22.61 -9.10
CA SER A 139 -10.03 21.61 -8.59
C SER A 139 -10.53 21.96 -7.22
N VAL A 140 -11.77 21.60 -6.91
CA VAL A 140 -12.32 21.66 -5.55
C VAL A 140 -13.01 20.34 -5.24
N ASN A 141 -12.60 19.70 -4.15
CA ASN A 141 -13.20 18.49 -3.63
C ASN A 141 -13.74 18.77 -2.24
N ALA A 142 -15.05 18.69 -2.07
CA ALA A 142 -15.72 18.87 -0.80
C ALA A 142 -16.48 17.59 -0.42
N VAL A 143 -16.24 17.08 0.77
CA VAL A 143 -16.88 15.87 1.30
C VAL A 143 -17.44 16.17 2.68
N SER A 144 -18.73 15.91 2.91
CA SER A 144 -19.28 16.06 4.25
C SER A 144 -18.71 14.99 5.19
N ALA A 145 -18.47 15.35 6.46
CA ALA A 145 -17.90 14.45 7.45
C ALA A 145 -18.72 13.15 7.62
N THR A 146 -20.04 13.25 7.50
CA THR A 146 -20.93 12.07 7.55
C THR A 146 -20.70 11.13 6.38
N MET A 147 -20.52 11.65 5.16
CA MET A 147 -20.25 10.84 3.97
C MET A 147 -18.86 10.21 4.03
N GLY A 148 -17.86 10.95 4.53
CA GLY A 148 -16.51 10.44 4.68
C GLY A 148 -16.45 9.25 5.64
N PHE A 149 -17.08 9.36 6.82
CA PHE A 149 -17.14 8.27 7.77
C PHE A 149 -17.86 7.03 7.23
N ASP A 150 -19.01 7.22 6.55
CA ASP A 150 -19.75 6.13 5.91
C ASP A 150 -18.91 5.43 4.82
N PHE A 151 -18.12 6.19 4.07
CA PHE A 151 -17.23 5.66 3.05
C PHE A 151 -16.11 4.85 3.69
N LEU A 152 -15.44 5.37 4.72
CA LEU A 152 -14.43 4.64 5.48
C LEU A 152 -14.97 3.30 6.01
N LEU A 153 -16.17 3.32 6.60
CA LEU A 153 -16.79 2.11 7.13
C LEU A 153 -17.04 1.07 6.02
N LYS A 154 -17.53 1.48 4.86
CA LYS A 154 -17.73 0.61 3.70
C LYS A 154 -16.42 0.01 3.20
N CYS A 155 -15.34 0.80 3.17
CA CYS A 155 -14.00 0.34 2.80
C CYS A 155 -13.47 -0.71 3.78
N LEU A 156 -13.61 -0.47 5.09
CA LEU A 156 -13.20 -1.45 6.12
C LEU A 156 -14.00 -2.75 6.03
N VAL A 157 -15.30 -2.66 5.78
CA VAL A 157 -16.16 -3.84 5.56
C VAL A 157 -15.71 -4.61 4.30
N ALA A 158 -15.41 -3.91 3.20
CA ALA A 158 -14.94 -4.54 1.96
C ALA A 158 -13.61 -5.28 2.16
N VAL A 159 -12.63 -4.66 2.82
CA VAL A 159 -11.33 -5.28 3.15
C VAL A 159 -11.53 -6.48 4.08
N GLY A 160 -12.36 -6.33 5.12
CA GLY A 160 -12.68 -7.41 6.05
C GLY A 160 -13.35 -8.60 5.37
N PHE A 161 -14.30 -8.32 4.48
CA PHE A 161 -14.98 -9.35 3.70
C PHE A 161 -14.04 -10.08 2.73
N ALA A 162 -13.19 -9.34 2.03
CA ALA A 162 -12.15 -9.91 1.17
C ALA A 162 -11.19 -10.79 1.98
N ALA A 163 -10.74 -10.34 3.16
CA ALA A 163 -9.89 -11.11 4.04
C ALA A 163 -10.55 -12.42 4.49
N VAL A 164 -11.83 -12.39 4.89
CA VAL A 164 -12.58 -13.59 5.27
C VAL A 164 -12.68 -14.59 4.10
N ILE A 165 -13.01 -14.14 2.90
CA ILE A 165 -13.05 -14.99 1.71
C ILE A 165 -11.68 -15.65 1.47
N MET A 166 -10.59 -14.88 1.58
CA MET A 166 -9.24 -15.39 1.39
C MET A 166 -8.85 -16.42 2.43
N VAL A 167 -9.23 -16.20 3.69
CA VAL A 167 -9.05 -17.16 4.78
C VAL A 167 -9.75 -18.48 4.49
N VAL A 168 -11.04 -18.43 4.13
CA VAL A 168 -11.82 -19.61 3.79
C VAL A 168 -11.20 -20.34 2.60
N TYR A 169 -10.80 -19.59 1.56
CA TYR A 169 -10.16 -20.15 0.38
C TYR A 169 -8.86 -20.88 0.74
N ILE A 170 -7.97 -20.26 1.53
CA ILE A 170 -6.69 -20.86 1.97
C ILE A 170 -6.95 -22.11 2.81
N ALA A 171 -7.89 -22.05 3.77
CA ALA A 171 -8.22 -23.17 4.63
C ALA A 171 -8.71 -24.38 3.82
N LEU A 172 -9.55 -24.17 2.82
CA LEU A 172 -10.05 -25.21 1.94
C LEU A 172 -8.95 -25.76 1.01
N ARG A 173 -8.12 -24.86 0.46
CA ARG A 173 -7.06 -25.20 -0.51
C ARG A 173 -5.95 -26.03 0.12
N PHE A 174 -5.55 -25.70 1.37
CA PHE A 174 -4.43 -26.32 2.06
C PHE A 174 -4.84 -27.40 3.09
N ARG A 175 -6.08 -27.81 3.10
CA ARG A 175 -6.60 -28.84 4.02
C ARG A 175 -5.81 -30.15 4.01
N LYS A 176 -5.07 -30.45 2.92
CA LYS A 176 -4.33 -31.71 2.74
C LYS A 176 -2.84 -31.64 3.09
N ILE A 177 -2.26 -30.46 3.42
CA ILE A 177 -0.79 -30.29 3.55
C ILE A 177 -0.30 -30.18 4.99
N GLY A 178 -1.09 -30.18 5.94
CA GLY A 178 -0.74 -29.95 7.34
C GLY A 178 -1.91 -29.34 8.08
N GLY A 179 -3.05 -29.34 7.43
CA GLY A 179 -4.31 -28.93 7.99
C GLY A 179 -4.35 -27.45 8.37
N TRP A 180 -4.91 -27.18 9.53
CA TRP A 180 -5.21 -25.85 10.03
C TRP A 180 -3.95 -24.99 10.28
N SER A 181 -2.80 -25.60 10.63
CA SER A 181 -1.58 -24.84 10.93
C SER A 181 -1.04 -24.09 9.70
N ALA A 182 -1.02 -24.72 8.54
CA ALA A 182 -0.58 -24.08 7.29
C ALA A 182 -1.49 -22.89 6.93
N GLY A 183 -2.82 -23.05 7.13
CA GLY A 183 -3.78 -21.96 6.93
C GLY A 183 -3.55 -20.78 7.87
N VAL A 184 -3.32 -21.05 9.18
CA VAL A 184 -3.07 -20.01 10.17
C VAL A 184 -1.77 -19.22 9.86
N PHE A 185 -0.70 -19.91 9.49
CA PHE A 185 0.55 -19.21 9.13
C PHE A 185 0.44 -18.44 7.81
N ALA A 186 -0.31 -18.93 6.84
CA ALA A 186 -0.61 -18.16 5.63
C ALA A 186 -1.41 -16.88 5.93
N MET A 187 -2.35 -16.96 6.88
CA MET A 187 -3.08 -15.78 7.36
C MET A 187 -2.17 -14.79 8.08
N LEU A 188 -1.28 -15.27 8.95
CA LEU A 188 -0.31 -14.41 9.62
C LEU A 188 0.58 -13.67 8.60
N ALA A 189 1.01 -14.36 7.55
CA ALA A 189 1.76 -13.73 6.46
C ALA A 189 0.92 -12.65 5.76
N LEU A 190 -0.36 -12.92 5.49
CA LEU A 190 -1.26 -11.95 4.87
C LEU A 190 -1.47 -10.70 5.73
N VAL A 191 -1.72 -10.88 7.02
CA VAL A 191 -1.85 -9.76 7.98
C VAL A 191 -0.55 -8.96 8.04
N HIS A 192 0.59 -9.65 8.09
CA HIS A 192 1.90 -9.01 8.03
C HIS A 192 2.06 -8.14 6.78
N ASP A 193 1.68 -8.63 5.61
CA ASP A 193 1.79 -7.89 4.35
C ASP A 193 0.89 -6.65 4.32
N LEU A 194 -0.33 -6.74 4.87
CA LEU A 194 -1.20 -5.56 5.06
C LEU A 194 -0.57 -4.54 6.02
N CYS A 195 0.02 -5.01 7.13
CA CYS A 195 0.75 -4.15 8.06
C CYS A 195 1.95 -3.48 7.39
N MET A 196 2.66 -4.14 6.48
CA MET A 196 3.78 -3.56 5.73
C MET A 196 3.31 -2.47 4.76
N VAL A 197 2.15 -2.63 4.10
CA VAL A 197 1.55 -1.57 3.29
C VAL A 197 1.24 -0.35 4.15
N TYR A 198 0.55 -0.57 5.28
CA TYR A 198 0.28 0.51 6.23
C TYR A 198 1.57 1.19 6.73
N ALA A 199 2.60 0.39 7.07
CA ALA A 199 3.89 0.90 7.51
C ALA A 199 4.54 1.82 6.46
N THR A 200 4.42 1.48 5.18
CA THR A 200 4.92 2.32 4.09
C THR A 200 4.22 3.68 4.09
N PHE A 201 2.89 3.70 4.12
CA PHE A 201 2.11 4.95 4.17
C PHE A 201 2.45 5.78 5.41
N ALA A 202 2.52 5.15 6.59
CA ALA A 202 2.83 5.83 7.85
C ALA A 202 4.25 6.44 7.85
N ILE A 203 5.26 5.70 7.40
CA ILE A 203 6.66 6.16 7.38
C ILE A 203 6.86 7.31 6.39
N PHE A 204 6.27 7.22 5.20
CA PHE A 204 6.37 8.27 4.18
C PHE A 204 5.35 9.40 4.36
N ARG A 205 4.55 9.36 5.44
CA ARG A 205 3.53 10.38 5.73
C ARG A 205 2.53 10.58 4.59
N MET A 206 2.20 9.50 3.88
CA MET A 206 1.19 9.52 2.83
C MET A 206 -0.22 9.46 3.47
N PRO A 207 -1.19 10.26 2.99
CA PRO A 207 -2.55 10.18 3.49
C PRO A 207 -3.18 8.82 3.14
N LEU A 208 -3.98 8.31 4.06
CA LEU A 208 -4.80 7.12 3.80
C LEU A 208 -6.05 7.56 3.05
N ASP A 209 -6.12 7.25 1.77
CA ASP A 209 -7.18 7.56 0.83
C ASP A 209 -7.83 6.29 0.26
N ASP A 210 -8.69 6.42 -0.75
CA ASP A 210 -9.26 5.29 -1.49
C ASP A 210 -8.20 4.46 -2.24
N ASN A 211 -7.11 5.09 -2.70
CA ASN A 211 -5.99 4.38 -3.31
C ASN A 211 -5.31 3.44 -2.31
N PHE A 212 -5.16 3.86 -1.04
CA PHE A 212 -4.66 2.97 0.01
C PHE A 212 -5.53 1.72 0.14
N VAL A 213 -6.86 1.87 0.15
CA VAL A 213 -7.79 0.73 0.22
C VAL A 213 -7.66 -0.16 -1.02
N ALA A 214 -7.57 0.44 -2.21
CA ALA A 214 -7.36 -0.29 -3.45
C ALA A 214 -6.04 -1.09 -3.42
N ILE A 215 -4.95 -0.50 -2.94
CA ILE A 215 -3.65 -1.18 -2.76
C ILE A 215 -3.78 -2.34 -1.77
N LEU A 216 -4.47 -2.17 -0.64
CA LEU A 216 -4.72 -3.27 0.31
C LEU A 216 -5.39 -4.46 -0.38
N LEU A 217 -6.45 -4.22 -1.18
CA LEU A 217 -7.17 -5.29 -1.88
C LEU A 217 -6.30 -5.97 -2.93
N VAL A 218 -5.50 -5.20 -3.66
CA VAL A 218 -4.55 -5.73 -4.66
C VAL A 218 -3.47 -6.59 -4.00
N ILE A 219 -2.86 -6.11 -2.92
CA ILE A 219 -1.82 -6.86 -2.19
C ILE A 219 -2.39 -8.13 -1.57
N LEU A 220 -3.62 -8.11 -1.04
CA LEU A 220 -4.30 -9.32 -0.61
C LEU A 220 -4.32 -10.41 -1.69
N GLY A 221 -4.66 -10.04 -2.93
CA GLY A 221 -4.70 -10.97 -4.06
C GLY A 221 -3.32 -11.51 -4.44
N TYR A 222 -2.32 -10.66 -4.53
CA TYR A 222 -0.95 -11.06 -4.91
C TYR A 222 -0.25 -11.89 -3.82
N SER A 223 -0.34 -11.49 -2.57
CA SER A 223 0.27 -12.21 -1.45
C SER A 223 -0.27 -13.64 -1.32
N VAL A 224 -1.59 -13.80 -1.47
CA VAL A 224 -2.20 -15.13 -1.47
C VAL A 224 -1.70 -15.97 -2.65
N ASN A 225 -1.62 -15.39 -3.85
CA ASN A 225 -1.15 -16.12 -5.02
C ASN A 225 0.29 -16.63 -4.85
N ASP A 226 1.19 -15.81 -4.34
CA ASP A 226 2.58 -16.20 -4.10
C ASP A 226 2.69 -17.26 -3.00
N THR A 227 1.93 -17.14 -1.93
CA THR A 227 1.82 -18.13 -0.85
C THR A 227 1.35 -19.49 -1.40
N ILE A 228 0.32 -19.50 -2.24
CA ILE A 228 -0.21 -20.72 -2.87
C ILE A 228 0.86 -21.43 -3.70
N VAL A 229 1.63 -20.67 -4.50
CA VAL A 229 2.68 -21.23 -5.35
C VAL A 229 3.76 -21.94 -4.53
N ILE A 230 4.19 -21.31 -3.43
CA ILE A 230 5.19 -21.91 -2.53
C ILE A 230 4.63 -23.15 -1.85
N TYR A 231 3.42 -23.08 -1.30
CA TYR A 231 2.80 -24.23 -0.63
C TYR A 231 2.51 -25.41 -1.57
N ASP A 232 2.06 -25.14 -2.79
CA ASP A 232 1.87 -26.21 -3.77
C ASP A 232 3.21 -26.91 -4.11
N ARG A 233 4.31 -26.14 -4.16
CA ARG A 233 5.64 -26.70 -4.37
C ARG A 233 6.13 -27.48 -3.15
N VAL A 234 5.88 -27.00 -1.94
CA VAL A 234 6.17 -27.77 -0.70
C VAL A 234 5.43 -29.10 -0.73
N ARG A 235 4.15 -29.10 -1.09
CA ARG A 235 3.34 -30.31 -1.17
C ARG A 235 3.88 -31.30 -2.21
N GLU A 236 4.29 -30.81 -3.36
CA GLU A 236 4.87 -31.65 -4.40
C GLU A 236 6.17 -32.29 -3.91
N ASN A 237 7.07 -31.50 -3.34
CA ASN A 237 8.33 -31.97 -2.80
C ASN A 237 8.15 -32.91 -1.59
N GLU A 238 7.16 -32.69 -0.74
CA GLU A 238 6.82 -33.59 0.36
C GLU A 238 6.42 -34.97 -0.13
N ARG A 239 5.64 -35.04 -1.21
CA ARG A 239 5.25 -36.32 -1.83
C ARG A 239 6.42 -37.04 -2.49
N LEU A 240 7.40 -36.30 -3.03
CA LEU A 240 8.55 -36.87 -3.75
C LEU A 240 9.70 -37.23 -2.81
N TYR A 241 9.96 -36.40 -1.81
CA TYR A 241 11.19 -36.43 -0.99
C TYR A 241 10.94 -36.39 0.52
N GLY A 242 9.68 -36.34 0.99
CA GLY A 242 9.35 -36.13 2.41
C GLY A 242 9.92 -37.18 3.37
N SER A 243 10.21 -38.40 2.89
CA SER A 243 10.87 -39.44 3.71
C SER A 243 12.40 -39.30 3.77
N GLN A 244 12.99 -38.38 2.99
CA GLN A 244 14.44 -38.29 2.78
C GLN A 244 15.02 -36.94 3.19
N LEU A 245 14.19 -35.89 3.26
CA LEU A 245 14.56 -34.53 3.62
C LEU A 245 13.95 -34.12 4.95
N THR A 246 14.69 -33.34 5.70
CA THR A 246 14.14 -32.68 6.89
C THR A 246 13.11 -31.61 6.46
N PRO A 247 12.13 -31.23 7.31
CA PRO A 247 11.17 -30.20 6.97
C PRO A 247 11.82 -28.87 6.55
N SER A 248 12.94 -28.50 7.15
CA SER A 248 13.69 -27.29 6.81
C SER A 248 14.32 -27.35 5.42
N GLU A 249 14.93 -28.48 5.07
CA GLU A 249 15.51 -28.69 3.74
C GLU A 249 14.42 -28.72 2.65
N LEU A 250 13.28 -29.36 2.93
CA LEU A 250 12.15 -29.44 2.03
C LEU A 250 11.54 -28.06 1.74
N VAL A 251 11.35 -27.25 2.75
CA VAL A 251 10.86 -25.87 2.61
C VAL A 251 11.87 -25.03 1.82
N ASN A 252 13.14 -25.12 2.17
CA ASN A 252 14.21 -24.39 1.50
C ASN A 252 14.33 -24.73 0.01
N LEU A 253 14.26 -26.02 -0.33
CA LEU A 253 14.21 -26.50 -1.71
C LEU A 253 13.00 -25.93 -2.45
N SER A 254 11.84 -25.95 -1.82
CA SER A 254 10.59 -25.49 -2.43
C SER A 254 10.61 -23.99 -2.70
N ILE A 255 11.12 -23.17 -1.76
CA ILE A 255 11.26 -21.73 -1.94
C ILE A 255 12.23 -21.44 -3.10
N ASN A 256 13.42 -22.07 -3.11
CA ASN A 256 14.40 -21.87 -4.18
C ASN A 256 13.83 -22.25 -5.57
N GLN A 257 13.06 -23.33 -5.68
CA GLN A 257 12.42 -23.75 -6.93
C GLN A 257 11.30 -22.79 -7.38
N SER A 258 10.62 -22.15 -6.44
CA SER A 258 9.53 -21.20 -6.72
C SER A 258 10.04 -19.76 -6.93
N PHE A 259 11.28 -19.47 -6.52
CA PHE A 259 11.85 -18.13 -6.47
C PHE A 259 11.86 -17.42 -7.83
N THR A 260 12.28 -18.10 -8.89
CA THR A 260 12.30 -17.54 -10.24
C THR A 260 10.89 -17.11 -10.69
N ARG A 261 9.87 -17.94 -10.37
CA ARG A 261 8.48 -17.65 -10.72
C ARG A 261 7.97 -16.44 -9.92
N ALA A 262 8.28 -16.36 -8.63
CA ALA A 262 7.90 -15.23 -7.78
C ALA A 262 8.54 -13.92 -8.28
N ILE A 263 9.83 -13.92 -8.63
CA ILE A 263 10.49 -12.74 -9.23
C ILE A 263 9.81 -12.34 -10.54
N HIS A 264 9.56 -13.27 -11.45
CA HIS A 264 8.91 -12.92 -12.70
C HIS A 264 7.49 -12.37 -12.52
N SER A 265 6.73 -12.88 -11.55
CA SER A 265 5.42 -12.36 -11.20
C SER A 265 5.52 -10.92 -10.68
N ASN A 266 6.41 -10.68 -9.71
CA ASN A 266 6.59 -9.37 -9.11
C ASN A 266 7.14 -8.32 -10.10
N VAL A 267 8.09 -8.70 -10.96
CA VAL A 267 8.62 -7.80 -12.01
C VAL A 267 7.53 -7.41 -13.01
N ARG A 268 6.68 -8.35 -13.43
CA ARG A 268 5.55 -8.03 -14.33
C ARG A 268 4.57 -7.06 -13.68
N THR A 269 4.20 -7.32 -12.43
CA THR A 269 3.26 -6.46 -11.70
C THR A 269 3.83 -5.07 -11.47
N SER A 270 5.07 -4.97 -10.99
CA SER A 270 5.74 -3.68 -10.80
C SER A 270 5.92 -2.94 -12.12
N GLY A 271 6.30 -3.65 -13.19
CA GLY A 271 6.45 -3.07 -14.52
C GLY A 271 5.14 -2.52 -15.07
N SER A 272 4.02 -3.24 -14.90
CA SER A 272 2.70 -2.76 -15.33
C SER A 272 2.26 -1.53 -14.52
N MET A 273 2.52 -1.50 -13.20
CA MET A 273 2.21 -0.33 -12.36
C MET A 273 3.03 0.90 -12.76
N ILE A 274 4.33 0.75 -13.03
CA ILE A 274 5.19 1.84 -13.50
C ILE A 274 4.67 2.40 -14.83
N ILE A 275 4.27 1.52 -15.77
CA ILE A 275 3.72 1.97 -17.05
C ILE A 275 2.43 2.77 -16.84
N VAL A 276 1.54 2.33 -15.95
CA VAL A 276 0.31 3.07 -15.64
C VAL A 276 0.64 4.43 -15.02
N CYS A 277 1.57 4.50 -14.05
CA CYS A 277 1.98 5.75 -13.43
C CYS A 277 2.65 6.75 -14.40
N VAL A 278 3.32 6.26 -15.46
CA VAL A 278 3.96 7.13 -16.47
C VAL A 278 2.96 7.55 -17.55
N ALA A 279 1.91 6.74 -17.79
CA ALA A 279 0.91 7.00 -18.82
C ALA A 279 -0.30 7.81 -18.29
N ALA A 280 -0.47 7.90 -16.97
CA ALA A 280 -1.49 8.71 -16.32
C ALA A 280 -1.00 10.14 -16.11
#